data_01ff1de3301548b19f442b009a82264b
#
_entry.id   01ff1de3301548b19f442b009a82264b
#
_cell.length_a   1.000
_cell.length_b   1.000
_cell.length_c   1.000
_cell.angle_alpha   90.00
_cell.angle_beta   90.00
_cell.angle_gamma   90.00
#
_symmetry.space_group_name_H-M   'P 1'
#
loop_
_entity.id
_entity.type
_entity.pdbx_description
1 polymer ?
#
loop_
_entity_poly.entity_id
_entity_poly.type
_entity_poly.pdbx_seq_one_letter_code
_entity_poly.pdbx_strand_id
1 'polypeptide(L)'
;LNLTSKLEYGAQPLRRKDLRAGPLFRQLVAQFCESPQVETCEVSLQQTDAAEQAKLCVDRALLERLLENLMGNSIRHNAAPVEIEVQTDVAGNRFCLTVADNGTGYPPAVLAALQGMPQNEQTPHILGLHVVEQIAAAHAGRVTFGQNAPNGAKATVWLPCAEKKAPVAFGQNVVK
;
A
#
# COMPACT_ATOMS: atom_id res chain seq x y z
N LEU A 1 10.16 -17.39 -12.57
CA LEU A 1 10.17 -15.93 -12.70
C LEU A 1 9.39 -15.35 -11.54
N ASN A 2 10.07 -14.62 -10.65
CA ASN A 2 9.42 -13.94 -9.54
C ASN A 2 8.61 -12.71 -10.05
N LEU A 3 7.77 -12.12 -9.20
CA LEU A 3 6.93 -10.99 -9.59
C LEU A 3 7.76 -9.78 -10.03
N THR A 4 8.93 -9.59 -9.43
CA THR A 4 9.89 -8.55 -9.76
C THR A 4 10.25 -8.62 -11.25
N SER A 5 10.67 -9.79 -11.72
CA SER A 5 10.99 -10.01 -13.13
C SER A 5 9.76 -9.84 -14.04
N LYS A 6 8.57 -10.23 -13.59
CA LYS A 6 7.34 -10.08 -14.38
C LYS A 6 6.87 -8.63 -14.51
N LEU A 7 7.07 -7.81 -13.49
CA LEU A 7 6.74 -6.38 -13.52
C LEU A 7 7.79 -5.57 -14.32
N GLU A 8 9.08 -5.92 -14.17
CA GLU A 8 10.18 -5.26 -14.92
C GLU A 8 10.13 -5.54 -16.43
N TYR A 9 9.72 -6.74 -16.83
CA TYR A 9 9.69 -7.11 -18.26
C TYR A 9 8.33 -6.89 -18.94
N GLY A 10 7.36 -6.24 -18.28
CA GLY A 10 6.05 -5.98 -18.85
C GLY A 10 5.25 -7.24 -19.23
N ALA A 11 5.65 -8.41 -18.71
CA ALA A 11 5.10 -9.69 -19.07
C ALA A 11 3.68 -9.97 -18.57
N GLN A 12 3.16 -9.14 -17.67
CA GLN A 12 1.78 -9.22 -17.22
C GLN A 12 1.13 -7.82 -17.24
N PRO A 13 0.14 -7.59 -18.11
CA PRO A 13 -0.60 -6.34 -18.10
C PRO A 13 -1.34 -6.17 -16.76
N LEU A 14 -1.27 -4.98 -16.20
CA LEU A 14 -2.03 -4.63 -14.99
C LEU A 14 -3.53 -4.75 -15.25
N ARG A 15 -4.22 -5.47 -14.38
CA ARG A 15 -5.68 -5.60 -14.43
C ARG A 15 -6.35 -4.51 -13.59
N ARG A 16 -6.15 -3.27 -14.00
CA ARG A 16 -6.72 -2.11 -13.28
C ARG A 16 -8.22 -2.04 -13.44
N LYS A 17 -8.89 -1.71 -12.35
CA LYS A 17 -10.33 -1.40 -12.30
C LYS A 17 -10.55 -0.16 -11.45
N ASP A 18 -11.59 0.59 -11.77
CA ASP A 18 -12.06 1.70 -10.95
C ASP A 18 -12.80 1.13 -9.74
N LEU A 19 -12.22 1.28 -8.57
CA LEU A 19 -12.73 0.76 -7.30
C LEU A 19 -12.88 1.88 -6.28
N ARG A 20 -13.90 1.79 -5.43
CA ARG A 20 -14.01 2.67 -4.26
C ARG A 20 -13.04 2.20 -3.18
N ALA A 21 -12.25 3.12 -2.67
CA ALA A 21 -11.18 2.81 -1.71
C ALA A 21 -11.74 2.29 -0.37
N GLY A 22 -12.80 2.87 0.16
CA GLY A 22 -13.38 2.46 1.44
C GLY A 22 -13.70 0.97 1.51
N PRO A 23 -14.60 0.44 0.68
CA PRO A 23 -14.91 -0.99 0.64
C PRO A 23 -13.71 -1.85 0.29
N LEU A 24 -12.83 -1.39 -0.62
CA LEU A 24 -11.63 -2.12 -1.03
C LEU A 24 -10.72 -2.39 0.17
N PHE A 25 -10.33 -1.36 0.91
CA PHE A 25 -9.41 -1.52 2.03
C PHE A 25 -10.03 -2.26 3.20
N ARG A 26 -11.34 -2.09 3.48
CA ARG A 26 -12.03 -2.93 4.46
C ARG A 26 -11.93 -4.42 4.12
N GLN A 27 -12.15 -4.78 2.86
CA GLN A 27 -12.06 -6.17 2.41
C GLN A 27 -10.62 -6.71 2.48
N LEU A 28 -9.63 -5.94 2.02
CA LEU A 28 -8.24 -6.36 2.02
C LEU A 28 -7.70 -6.56 3.45
N VAL A 29 -8.00 -5.65 4.37
CA VAL A 29 -7.59 -5.76 5.77
C VAL A 29 -8.32 -6.93 6.45
N ALA A 30 -9.63 -7.07 6.25
CA ALA A 30 -10.38 -8.20 6.80
C ALA A 30 -9.84 -9.55 6.31
N GLN A 31 -9.55 -9.67 5.02
CA GLN A 31 -8.96 -10.88 4.44
C GLN A 31 -7.60 -11.20 5.04
N PHE A 32 -6.75 -10.19 5.27
CA PHE A 32 -5.48 -10.40 5.96
C PHE A 32 -5.67 -10.90 7.39
N CYS A 33 -6.66 -10.37 8.12
CA CYS A 33 -6.98 -10.79 9.49
C CYS A 33 -7.49 -12.23 9.62
N GLU A 34 -7.97 -12.84 8.53
CA GLU A 34 -8.34 -14.26 8.50
C GLU A 34 -7.12 -15.20 8.42
N SER A 35 -5.93 -14.65 8.17
CA SER A 35 -4.70 -15.43 8.12
C SER A 35 -4.27 -15.90 9.51
N PRO A 36 -3.80 -17.15 9.66
CA PRO A 36 -3.30 -17.66 10.94
C PRO A 36 -2.13 -16.86 11.54
N GLN A 37 -1.44 -16.06 10.73
CA GLN A 37 -0.33 -15.22 11.19
C GLN A 37 -0.76 -14.09 12.12
N VAL A 38 -2.06 -13.78 12.17
CA VAL A 38 -2.63 -12.62 12.89
C VAL A 38 -3.09 -12.95 14.30
N GLU A 39 -3.01 -14.20 14.74
CA GLU A 39 -3.52 -14.64 16.08
C GLU A 39 -2.91 -13.88 17.26
N THR A 40 -1.74 -13.27 17.08
CA THR A 40 -0.98 -12.58 18.12
C THR A 40 -0.84 -11.08 17.90
N CYS A 41 -1.59 -10.49 16.97
CA CYS A 41 -1.53 -9.06 16.72
C CYS A 41 -2.92 -8.42 16.69
N GLU A 42 -2.98 -7.14 17.02
CA GLU A 42 -4.17 -6.32 16.83
C GLU A 42 -4.03 -5.52 15.54
N VAL A 43 -5.06 -5.55 14.71
CA VAL A 43 -5.10 -4.78 13.45
C VAL A 43 -6.27 -3.83 13.50
N SER A 44 -6.02 -2.55 13.27
CA SER A 44 -7.04 -1.51 13.16
C SER A 44 -7.03 -0.87 11.78
N LEU A 45 -8.19 -0.47 11.29
CA LEU A 45 -8.35 0.31 10.05
C LEU A 45 -9.09 1.60 10.34
N GLN A 46 -8.47 2.72 10.02
CA GLN A 46 -9.07 4.05 10.11
C GLN A 46 -9.12 4.68 8.71
N GLN A 47 -10.27 5.17 8.32
CA GLN A 47 -10.49 5.80 7.02
C GLN A 47 -11.16 7.14 7.21
N THR A 48 -10.63 8.19 6.59
CA THR A 48 -11.34 9.47 6.52
C THR A 48 -12.52 9.36 5.55
N ASP A 49 -13.53 10.24 5.71
CA ASP A 49 -14.69 10.28 4.80
C ASP A 49 -14.25 10.49 3.34
N ALA A 50 -13.23 11.31 3.13
CA ALA A 50 -12.64 11.54 1.82
C ALA A 50 -12.03 10.27 1.21
N ALA A 51 -11.28 9.50 2.01
CA ALA A 51 -10.69 8.24 1.59
C ALA A 51 -11.76 7.17 1.33
N GLU A 52 -12.78 7.10 2.18
CA GLU A 52 -13.91 6.18 2.03
C GLU A 52 -14.60 6.34 0.67
N GLN A 53 -14.74 7.58 0.19
CA GLN A 53 -15.42 7.93 -1.08
C GLN A 53 -14.46 7.97 -2.28
N ALA A 54 -13.16 7.94 -2.07
CA ALA A 54 -12.17 8.04 -3.14
C ALA A 54 -12.31 6.87 -4.13
N LYS A 55 -12.11 7.17 -5.41
CA LYS A 55 -12.00 6.18 -6.48
C LYS A 55 -10.55 6.02 -6.87
N LEU A 56 -10.13 4.76 -7.02
CA LEU A 56 -8.79 4.39 -7.43
C LEU A 56 -8.88 3.49 -8.66
N CYS A 57 -8.01 3.73 -9.65
CA CYS A 57 -7.84 2.84 -10.79
C CYS A 57 -6.68 1.89 -10.51
N VAL A 58 -6.96 0.73 -9.94
CA VAL A 58 -5.95 -0.15 -9.36
C VAL A 58 -6.16 -1.62 -9.70
N ASP A 59 -5.07 -2.38 -9.63
CA ASP A 59 -5.08 -3.83 -9.64
C ASP A 59 -5.23 -4.35 -8.20
N ARG A 60 -6.40 -4.90 -7.88
CA ARG A 60 -6.75 -5.36 -6.54
C ARG A 60 -5.76 -6.41 -6.01
N ALA A 61 -5.35 -7.36 -6.85
CA ALA A 61 -4.44 -8.43 -6.43
C ALA A 61 -3.04 -7.89 -6.08
N LEU A 62 -2.58 -6.87 -6.78
CA LEU A 62 -1.32 -6.20 -6.45
C LEU A 62 -1.42 -5.38 -5.17
N LEU A 63 -2.55 -4.71 -4.91
CA LEU A 63 -2.76 -4.00 -3.64
C LEU A 63 -2.86 -4.96 -2.45
N GLU A 64 -3.52 -6.11 -2.63
CA GLU A 64 -3.53 -7.18 -1.63
C GLU A 64 -2.11 -7.60 -1.28
N ARG A 65 -1.27 -7.88 -2.28
CA ARG A 65 0.13 -8.25 -2.09
C ARG A 65 0.96 -7.14 -1.44
N LEU A 66 0.69 -5.88 -1.76
CA LEU A 66 1.33 -4.73 -1.11
C LEU A 66 1.03 -4.71 0.38
N LEU A 67 -0.24 -4.85 0.76
CA LEU A 67 -0.65 -4.90 2.17
C LEU A 67 -0.08 -6.13 2.89
N GLU A 68 -0.12 -7.31 2.27
CA GLU A 68 0.49 -8.52 2.83
C GLU A 68 1.98 -8.36 3.12
N ASN A 69 2.72 -7.68 2.25
CA ASN A 69 4.14 -7.40 2.49
C ASN A 69 4.33 -6.42 3.64
N LEU A 70 3.56 -5.34 3.72
CA LEU A 70 3.69 -4.34 4.79
C LEU A 70 3.27 -4.90 6.15
N MET A 71 2.06 -5.45 6.25
CA MET A 71 1.52 -5.98 7.50
C MET A 71 2.26 -7.26 7.93
N GLY A 72 2.62 -8.12 6.96
CA GLY A 72 3.43 -9.30 7.24
C GLY A 72 4.82 -8.98 7.76
N ASN A 73 5.44 -7.88 7.34
CA ASN A 73 6.69 -7.40 7.90
C ASN A 73 6.55 -7.03 9.38
N SER A 74 5.49 -6.33 9.74
CA SER A 74 5.21 -5.97 11.14
C SER A 74 5.11 -7.20 12.03
N ILE A 75 4.51 -8.29 11.54
CA ILE A 75 4.41 -9.55 12.30
C ILE A 75 5.76 -10.26 12.39
N ARG A 76 6.48 -10.40 11.27
CA ARG A 76 7.72 -11.20 11.22
C ARG A 76 8.89 -10.59 11.98
N HIS A 77 8.95 -9.26 12.06
CA HIS A 77 10.10 -8.54 12.60
C HIS A 77 9.89 -8.03 14.03
N ASN A 78 8.74 -8.29 14.62
CA ASN A 78 8.44 -7.90 15.98
C ASN A 78 8.11 -9.12 16.84
N ALA A 79 8.44 -9.01 18.13
CA ALA A 79 7.92 -9.95 19.12
C ALA A 79 6.42 -9.69 19.35
N ALA A 80 5.64 -10.73 19.45
CA ALA A 80 4.22 -10.61 19.79
C ALA A 80 4.02 -10.13 21.24
N PRO A 81 2.95 -9.39 21.54
CA PRO A 81 1.95 -8.86 20.63
C PRO A 81 2.40 -7.59 19.89
N VAL A 82 1.96 -7.42 18.66
CA VAL A 82 2.18 -6.20 17.88
C VAL A 82 0.83 -5.58 17.48
N GLU A 83 0.75 -4.27 17.54
CA GLU A 83 -0.40 -3.51 17.06
C GLU A 83 -0.06 -2.95 15.67
N ILE A 84 -0.92 -3.20 14.70
CA ILE A 84 -0.80 -2.70 13.33
C ILE A 84 -1.95 -1.75 13.05
N GLU A 85 -1.63 -0.54 12.67
CA GLU A 85 -2.60 0.48 12.30
C GLU A 85 -2.53 0.72 10.79
N VAL A 86 -3.66 0.54 10.12
CA VAL A 86 -3.86 0.88 8.72
C VAL A 86 -4.71 2.15 8.66
N GLN A 87 -4.18 3.18 8.03
CA GLN A 87 -4.89 4.45 7.87
C GLN A 87 -5.01 4.81 6.40
N THR A 88 -6.16 5.34 6.00
CA THR A 88 -6.35 5.90 4.66
C THR A 88 -6.87 7.32 4.70
N ASP A 89 -6.32 8.17 3.84
CA ASP A 89 -6.68 9.58 3.72
C ASP A 89 -6.55 10.05 2.27
N VAL A 90 -7.00 11.26 1.99
CA VAL A 90 -6.85 11.93 0.69
C VAL A 90 -6.22 13.30 0.90
N ALA A 91 -5.11 13.54 0.25
CA ALA A 91 -4.43 14.84 0.21
C ALA A 91 -4.40 15.36 -1.24
N GLY A 92 -5.20 16.37 -1.53
CA GLY A 92 -5.37 16.88 -2.89
C GLY A 92 -5.98 15.82 -3.82
N ASN A 93 -5.25 15.46 -4.87
CA ASN A 93 -5.63 14.40 -5.81
C ASN A 93 -4.93 13.05 -5.54
N ARG A 94 -4.31 12.89 -4.36
CA ARG A 94 -3.59 11.68 -3.99
C ARG A 94 -4.28 10.98 -2.82
N PHE A 95 -4.45 9.69 -2.99
CA PHE A 95 -4.84 8.79 -1.93
C PHE A 95 -3.60 8.37 -1.15
N CYS A 96 -3.69 8.41 0.17
CA CYS A 96 -2.61 8.08 1.09
C CYS A 96 -3.02 6.85 1.91
N LEU A 97 -2.22 5.79 1.81
CA LEU A 97 -2.33 4.59 2.64
C LEU A 97 -1.13 4.53 3.57
N THR A 98 -1.37 4.51 4.86
CA THR A 98 -0.33 4.35 5.89
C THR A 98 -0.51 3.02 6.59
N VAL A 99 0.57 2.26 6.71
CA VAL A 99 0.66 1.07 7.55
C VAL A 99 1.76 1.32 8.58
N ALA A 100 1.40 1.31 9.85
CA ALA A 100 2.29 1.55 10.96
C ALA A 100 2.16 0.45 12.02
N ASP A 101 3.24 0.20 12.74
CA ASP A 101 3.23 -0.70 13.90
C ASP A 101 3.86 -0.04 15.14
N ASN A 102 3.70 -0.67 16.27
CA ASN A 102 4.28 -0.24 17.56
C ASN A 102 5.53 -1.04 17.94
N GLY A 103 6.17 -1.70 16.98
CA GLY A 103 7.32 -2.57 17.20
C GLY A 103 8.65 -1.82 17.33
N THR A 104 9.72 -2.46 16.86
CA THR A 104 11.10 -1.93 16.98
C THR A 104 11.47 -0.93 15.87
N GLY A 105 10.66 -0.83 14.82
CA GLY A 105 10.93 0.00 13.66
C GLY A 105 11.87 -0.63 12.63
N TYR A 106 12.11 0.07 11.52
CA TYR A 106 13.06 -0.39 10.53
C TYR A 106 14.50 -0.24 11.01
N PRO A 107 15.34 -1.28 10.90
CA PRO A 107 16.77 -1.12 11.13
C PRO A 107 17.37 -0.03 10.24
N PRO A 108 18.36 0.76 10.74
CA PRO A 108 19.01 1.80 9.92
C PRO A 108 19.58 1.30 8.60
N ALA A 109 20.11 0.07 8.58
CA ALA A 109 20.63 -0.56 7.37
C ALA A 109 19.54 -0.82 6.32
N VAL A 110 18.32 -1.16 6.75
CA VAL A 110 17.16 -1.33 5.87
C VAL A 110 16.74 0.00 5.25
N LEU A 111 16.61 1.06 6.06
CA LEU A 111 16.28 2.38 5.54
C LEU A 111 17.34 2.92 4.57
N ALA A 112 18.62 2.71 4.88
CA ALA A 112 19.71 3.09 4.00
C ALA A 112 19.66 2.34 2.65
N ALA A 113 19.39 1.02 2.68
CA ALA A 113 19.25 0.21 1.48
C ALA A 113 18.07 0.64 0.62
N LEU A 114 16.94 1.01 1.21
CA LEU A 114 15.77 1.53 0.51
C LEU A 114 16.02 2.92 -0.11
N GLN A 115 17.00 3.67 0.39
CA GLN A 115 17.47 4.93 -0.18
C GLN A 115 18.53 4.74 -1.28
N GLY A 116 18.78 3.52 -1.73
CA GLY A 116 19.74 3.20 -2.78
C GLY A 116 21.20 3.14 -2.33
N MET A 117 21.47 3.07 -1.03
CA MET A 117 22.82 2.83 -0.54
C MET A 117 23.26 1.39 -0.83
N PRO A 118 24.58 1.15 -1.08
CA PRO A 118 25.09 -0.18 -1.34
C PRO A 118 24.75 -1.15 -0.19
N GLN A 119 24.22 -2.31 -0.55
CA GLN A 119 23.97 -3.39 0.39
C GLN A 119 25.28 -4.19 0.60
N ASN A 120 25.52 -4.62 1.82
CA ASN A 120 26.57 -5.56 2.17
C ASN A 120 25.96 -6.91 2.58
N GLU A 121 26.80 -7.93 2.80
CA GLU A 121 26.34 -9.26 3.18
C GLU A 121 25.54 -9.31 4.50
N GLN A 122 25.64 -8.27 5.31
CA GLN A 122 24.93 -8.11 6.59
C GLN A 122 23.63 -7.33 6.46
N THR A 123 23.29 -6.81 5.26
CA THR A 123 22.04 -6.07 5.05
C THR A 123 20.86 -7.06 5.08
N PRO A 124 19.86 -6.85 5.93
CA PRO A 124 18.69 -7.70 5.98
C PRO A 124 17.98 -7.78 4.63
N HIS A 125 17.34 -8.90 4.33
CA HIS A 125 16.51 -9.04 3.14
C HIS A 125 15.35 -8.04 3.14
N ILE A 126 15.32 -7.16 2.15
CA ILE A 126 14.29 -6.13 1.96
C ILE A 126 13.41 -6.40 0.73
N LEU A 127 13.44 -7.63 0.21
CA LEU A 127 12.73 -8.00 -1.01
C LEU A 127 11.25 -7.65 -0.96
N GLY A 128 10.58 -7.90 0.17
CA GLY A 128 9.17 -7.56 0.36
C GLY A 128 8.90 -6.05 0.26
N LEU A 129 9.81 -5.22 0.77
CA LEU A 129 9.69 -3.76 0.68
C LEU A 129 9.96 -3.26 -0.74
N HIS A 130 10.89 -3.86 -1.49
CA HIS A 130 11.06 -3.58 -2.91
C HIS A 130 9.82 -3.96 -3.74
N VAL A 131 9.14 -5.05 -3.40
CA VAL A 131 7.86 -5.40 -4.03
C VAL A 131 6.82 -4.31 -3.80
N VAL A 132 6.75 -3.74 -2.59
CA VAL A 132 5.87 -2.60 -2.28
C VAL A 132 6.20 -1.38 -3.14
N GLU A 133 7.50 -1.03 -3.27
CA GLU A 133 7.95 0.06 -4.14
C GLU A 133 7.53 -0.15 -5.60
N GLN A 134 7.72 -1.34 -6.12
CA GLN A 134 7.36 -1.69 -7.51
C GLN A 134 5.85 -1.65 -7.74
N ILE A 135 5.05 -2.15 -6.81
CA ILE A 135 3.59 -2.10 -6.92
C ILE A 135 3.10 -0.65 -6.89
N ALA A 136 3.62 0.18 -5.98
CA ALA A 136 3.29 1.59 -5.93
C ALA A 136 3.64 2.30 -7.24
N ALA A 137 4.86 2.09 -7.75
CA ALA A 137 5.33 2.66 -9.02
C ALA A 137 4.48 2.20 -10.21
N ALA A 138 4.10 0.94 -10.28
CA ALA A 138 3.22 0.39 -11.30
C ALA A 138 1.83 1.06 -11.33
N HIS A 139 1.40 1.62 -10.21
CA HIS A 139 0.17 2.40 -10.07
C HIS A 139 0.40 3.93 -10.17
N ALA A 140 1.53 4.36 -10.72
CA ALA A 140 1.94 5.77 -10.79
C ALA A 140 1.99 6.45 -9.41
N GLY A 141 2.25 5.67 -8.38
CA GLY A 141 2.39 6.08 -6.99
C GLY A 141 3.83 6.01 -6.51
N ARG A 142 3.98 6.17 -5.22
CA ARG A 142 5.27 6.06 -4.52
C ARG A 142 5.04 5.57 -3.10
N VAL A 143 6.10 5.10 -2.46
CA VAL A 143 6.10 4.74 -1.04
C VAL A 143 7.26 5.42 -0.33
N THR A 144 7.07 5.75 0.93
CA THR A 144 8.11 6.20 1.84
C THR A 144 8.11 5.31 3.08
N PHE A 145 9.31 4.99 3.55
CA PHE A 145 9.52 4.20 4.76
C PHE A 145 10.19 5.04 5.82
N GLY A 146 9.78 4.90 7.06
CA GLY A 146 10.32 5.64 8.19
C GLY A 146 9.96 5.01 9.52
N GLN A 147 10.32 5.68 10.58
CA GLN A 147 9.99 5.26 11.95
C GLN A 147 8.61 5.80 12.33
N ASN A 148 7.88 5.00 13.10
CA ASN A 148 6.66 5.43 13.76
C ASN A 148 6.98 6.08 15.14
N ALA A 149 6.13 6.97 15.59
CA ALA A 149 6.27 7.59 16.92
C ALA A 149 5.24 7.00 17.89
N PRO A 150 5.61 6.70 19.14
CA PRO A 150 6.94 6.80 19.75
C PRO A 150 7.92 5.71 19.32
N ASN A 151 7.45 4.57 18.83
CA ASN A 151 8.25 3.45 18.30
C ASN A 151 7.50 2.72 17.19
N GLY A 152 8.24 1.96 16.41
CA GLY A 152 7.70 1.11 15.35
C GLY A 152 8.11 1.53 13.95
N ALA A 153 7.65 0.78 12.98
CA ALA A 153 7.84 1.05 11.56
C ALA A 153 6.62 1.77 10.98
N LYS A 154 6.83 2.59 9.97
CA LYS A 154 5.78 3.28 9.24
C LYS A 154 6.09 3.30 7.75
N ALA A 155 5.16 2.78 6.95
CA ALA A 155 5.19 2.90 5.50
C ALA A 155 4.00 3.74 5.03
N THR A 156 4.25 4.69 4.14
CA THR A 156 3.20 5.53 3.54
C THR A 156 3.23 5.39 2.04
N VAL A 157 2.13 4.92 1.48
CA VAL A 157 1.93 4.71 0.04
C VAL A 157 1.02 5.80 -0.51
N TRP A 158 1.46 6.45 -1.58
CA TRP A 158 0.72 7.48 -2.27
C TRP A 158 0.28 6.96 -3.63
N LEU A 159 -1.01 6.99 -3.91
CA LEU A 159 -1.60 6.59 -5.19
C LEU A 159 -2.38 7.76 -5.79
N PRO A 160 -2.42 7.93 -7.12
CA PRO A 160 -3.29 8.91 -7.74
C PRO A 160 -4.75 8.50 -7.53
N CYS A 161 -5.61 9.46 -7.16
CA CYS A 161 -7.04 9.25 -7.25
C CYS A 161 -7.46 9.15 -8.73
N ALA A 162 -8.47 8.32 -9.02
CA ALA A 162 -9.04 8.29 -10.36
C ALA A 162 -9.67 9.67 -10.67
N GLU A 163 -9.39 10.20 -11.85
CA GLU A 163 -9.99 11.46 -12.29
C GLU A 163 -11.52 11.31 -12.34
N LYS A 164 -12.24 12.30 -11.84
CA LYS A 164 -13.67 12.41 -12.08
C LYS A 164 -13.85 12.62 -13.57
N LYS A 165 -14.40 11.62 -14.29
CA LYS A 165 -14.83 11.83 -15.66
C LYS A 165 -15.75 13.05 -15.66
N ALA A 166 -15.38 14.09 -16.40
CA ALA A 166 -16.27 15.23 -16.60
C ALA A 166 -17.61 14.69 -17.13
N PRO A 167 -18.75 15.21 -16.64
CA PRO A 167 -20.04 14.81 -17.19
C PRO A 167 -20.01 15.03 -18.69
N VAL A 168 -20.31 14.00 -19.47
CA VAL A 168 -20.47 14.10 -20.92
C VAL A 168 -21.60 15.10 -21.12
N ALA A 169 -21.27 16.28 -21.64
CA ALA A 169 -22.29 17.24 -22.02
C ALA A 169 -23.10 16.58 -23.15
N PHE A 170 -24.30 16.17 -22.85
CA PHE A 170 -25.26 15.78 -23.87
C PHE A 170 -25.53 17.03 -24.70
N GLY A 171 -24.98 17.04 -25.94
CA GLY A 171 -25.28 18.08 -26.90
C GLY A 171 -26.79 18.16 -27.08
N GLN A 172 -27.36 19.29 -26.77
CA GLN A 172 -28.74 19.59 -27.16
C GLN A 172 -28.76 19.65 -28.67
N ASN A 173 -29.25 18.60 -29.32
CA ASN A 173 -29.70 18.68 -30.71
C ASN A 173 -30.91 19.60 -30.77
N VAL A 174 -30.62 20.87 -31.04
CA VAL A 174 -31.70 21.78 -31.49
C VAL A 174 -32.01 21.38 -32.92
N VAL A 175 -33.09 20.63 -33.10
CA VAL A 175 -33.70 20.43 -34.41
C VAL A 175 -34.46 21.72 -34.72
N LYS A 176 -34.02 22.44 -35.76
CA LYS A 176 -34.82 23.49 -36.39
C LYS A 176 -35.75 22.89 -37.42
#